data_600f12f1969bf7780fc1241164768fb7
#
_entry.id   600f12f1969bf7780fc1241164768fb7
#
_cell.length_a   1.000
_cell.length_b   1.000
_cell.length_c   1.000
_cell.angle_alpha   90.00
_cell.angle_beta   90.00
_cell.angle_gamma   90.00
#
_symmetry.space_group_name_H-M   'P 1'
#
loop_
_entity.id
_entity.type
_entity.pdbx_description
1 polymer ?
#
loop_
_entity_poly.entity_id
_entity_poly.type
_entity_poly.pdbx_seq_one_letter_code
_entity_poly.pdbx_strand_id
1 'polypeptide(L)'
;MRSIYAIMLAILLLATGCSDSYCPSLDKVVTVEESDFYEISLSGLKPREIDLDLMGIIGARYCDSLLVVTTLGTDRLLHLYDRHCLERKGDFFTKGRGPKELLFPLFGSSLSLDNESGSYMMRFVDRYSDRLVEVNLSESIMNKDLVLKEREFKSGEELFTALPLDGSRCFVKRMVQNG
;
A
#
# COMPACT_ATOMS: atom_id res chain seq x y z
N MET A 1 31.81 44.29 -30.26
CA MET A 1 31.62 42.88 -30.70
C MET A 1 31.80 41.83 -29.62
N ARG A 2 32.80 41.93 -28.74
CA ARG A 2 33.03 40.95 -27.66
C ARG A 2 31.86 40.83 -26.65
N SER A 3 31.12 41.94 -26.40
CA SER A 3 30.01 41.94 -25.42
C SER A 3 28.75 41.17 -25.92
N ILE A 4 28.52 41.15 -27.25
CA ILE A 4 27.37 40.48 -27.86
C ILE A 4 27.53 38.95 -27.77
N TYR A 5 28.74 38.43 -27.94
CA TYR A 5 29.02 37.00 -27.81
C TYR A 5 28.88 36.50 -26.38
N ALA A 6 29.19 37.31 -25.38
CA ALA A 6 29.01 36.96 -23.98
C ALA A 6 27.52 36.84 -23.63
N ILE A 7 26.67 37.73 -24.15
CA ILE A 7 25.23 37.68 -23.92
C ILE A 7 24.60 36.49 -24.66
N MET A 8 24.99 36.21 -25.87
CA MET A 8 24.51 35.02 -26.58
C MET A 8 24.92 33.72 -25.90
N LEU A 9 26.14 33.62 -25.35
CA LEU A 9 26.59 32.45 -24.63
C LEU A 9 25.82 32.26 -23.32
N ALA A 10 25.51 33.34 -22.61
CA ALA A 10 24.69 33.28 -21.39
C ALA A 10 23.25 32.83 -21.66
N ILE A 11 22.65 33.26 -22.77
CA ILE A 11 21.31 32.81 -23.17
C ILE A 11 21.31 31.35 -23.58
N LEU A 12 22.36 30.87 -24.22
CA LEU A 12 22.49 29.45 -24.60
C LEU A 12 22.65 28.53 -23.39
N LEU A 13 23.31 28.99 -22.32
CA LEU A 13 23.46 28.24 -21.06
C LEU A 13 22.16 28.20 -20.24
N LEU A 14 21.26 29.17 -20.39
CA LEU A 14 19.96 29.16 -19.72
C LEU A 14 18.92 28.25 -20.40
N ALA A 15 19.14 27.90 -21.66
CA ALA A 15 18.23 27.05 -22.44
C ALA A 15 18.42 25.54 -22.17
N THR A 16 19.45 25.12 -21.43
CA THR A 16 19.73 23.69 -21.15
C THR A 16 19.19 23.23 -19.78
N GLY A 17 18.38 24.04 -19.11
CA GLY A 17 17.97 23.85 -17.71
C GLY A 17 16.66 23.11 -17.46
N CYS A 18 16.03 22.48 -18.45
CA CYS A 18 14.93 21.56 -18.22
C CYS A 18 15.31 20.17 -18.71
N SER A 19 16.08 19.44 -17.93
CA SER A 19 16.07 18.00 -18.04
C SER A 19 14.84 17.52 -17.29
N ASP A 20 13.79 17.12 -18.00
CA ASP A 20 12.81 16.23 -17.46
C ASP A 20 13.55 15.11 -16.76
N SER A 21 13.40 14.99 -15.45
CA SER A 21 13.99 13.89 -14.68
C SER A 21 13.25 12.62 -15.10
N TYR A 22 13.64 12.11 -16.26
CA TYR A 22 13.16 10.86 -16.79
C TYR A 22 13.57 9.76 -15.82
N CYS A 23 12.60 9.09 -15.24
CA CYS A 23 12.86 7.93 -14.40
C CYS A 23 13.30 6.77 -15.31
N PRO A 24 14.60 6.42 -15.34
CA PRO A 24 15.13 5.46 -16.31
C PRO A 24 14.62 4.02 -16.10
N SER A 25 13.80 3.81 -15.08
CA SER A 25 13.19 2.50 -14.80
C SER A 25 11.81 2.31 -15.43
N LEU A 26 11.30 3.30 -16.17
CA LEU A 26 10.03 3.20 -16.89
C LEU A 26 10.30 3.06 -18.39
N ASP A 27 10.16 1.85 -18.90
CA ASP A 27 10.34 1.56 -20.33
C ASP A 27 9.29 2.25 -21.22
N LYS A 28 8.16 2.64 -20.61
CA LYS A 28 7.07 3.31 -21.32
C LYS A 28 6.26 4.21 -20.37
N VAL A 29 6.14 5.47 -20.72
CA VAL A 29 5.18 6.38 -20.10
C VAL A 29 3.88 6.30 -20.90
N VAL A 30 2.79 5.96 -20.23
CA VAL A 30 1.44 5.98 -20.79
C VAL A 30 0.74 7.21 -20.25
N THR A 31 0.37 8.12 -21.13
CA THR A 31 -0.51 9.22 -20.78
C THR A 31 -1.93 8.69 -20.78
N VAL A 32 -2.63 8.87 -19.68
CA VAL A 32 -4.04 8.48 -19.51
C VAL A 32 -4.87 9.76 -19.56
N GLU A 33 -5.80 9.85 -20.47
CA GLU A 33 -6.74 10.96 -20.60
C GLU A 33 -8.08 10.62 -19.95
N GLU A 34 -8.89 11.64 -19.64
CA GLU A 34 -10.20 11.44 -19.03
C GLU A 34 -11.12 10.55 -19.89
N SER A 35 -10.96 10.62 -21.20
CA SER A 35 -11.68 9.79 -22.18
C SER A 35 -11.32 8.30 -22.13
N ASP A 36 -10.21 7.93 -21.49
CA ASP A 36 -9.79 6.54 -21.33
C ASP A 36 -10.53 5.83 -20.18
N PHE A 37 -11.27 6.59 -19.37
CA PHE A 37 -12.07 6.04 -18.28
C PHE A 37 -13.50 5.80 -18.73
N TYR A 38 -14.03 4.63 -18.40
CA TYR A 38 -15.44 4.33 -18.60
C TYR A 38 -16.29 5.02 -17.53
N GLU A 39 -17.32 5.75 -17.93
CA GLU A 39 -18.36 6.16 -16.99
C GLU A 39 -19.13 4.94 -16.50
N ILE A 40 -18.94 4.56 -15.25
CA ILE A 40 -19.71 3.49 -14.61
C ILE A 40 -20.88 4.14 -13.88
N SER A 41 -22.08 3.97 -14.43
CA SER A 41 -23.30 4.38 -13.73
C SER A 41 -23.57 3.42 -12.56
N LEU A 42 -23.54 3.96 -11.34
CA LEU A 42 -23.88 3.21 -10.12
C LEU A 42 -25.39 3.18 -9.84
N SER A 43 -26.20 3.80 -10.69
CA SER A 43 -27.66 3.97 -10.49
C SER A 43 -28.45 2.65 -10.42
N GLY A 44 -27.87 1.55 -10.91
CA GLY A 44 -28.48 0.22 -10.85
C GLY A 44 -27.99 -0.67 -9.71
N LEU A 45 -26.98 -0.22 -8.94
CA LEU A 45 -26.43 -1.02 -7.85
C LEU A 45 -27.34 -0.93 -6.62
N LYS A 46 -27.74 -2.10 -6.12
CA LYS A 46 -28.43 -2.20 -4.84
C LYS A 46 -27.36 -2.47 -3.77
N PRO A 47 -27.11 -1.53 -2.84
CA PRO A 47 -26.21 -1.80 -1.74
C PRO A 47 -26.75 -2.94 -0.89
N ARG A 48 -25.86 -3.83 -0.45
CA ARG A 48 -26.16 -4.87 0.52
C ARG A 48 -25.55 -4.45 1.85
N GLU A 49 -26.35 -4.32 2.87
CA GLU A 49 -25.87 -4.15 4.23
C GLU A 49 -25.29 -5.47 4.73
N ILE A 50 -24.12 -5.38 5.34
CA ILE A 50 -23.41 -6.52 5.91
C ILE A 50 -23.12 -6.19 7.36
N ASP A 51 -23.74 -6.93 8.26
CA ASP A 51 -23.43 -6.89 9.69
C ASP A 51 -22.35 -7.93 10.00
N LEU A 52 -21.17 -7.48 10.35
CA LEU A 52 -20.03 -8.33 10.71
C LEU A 52 -19.82 -8.43 12.22
N ASP A 53 -20.67 -7.80 13.01
CA ASP A 53 -20.52 -7.69 14.49
C ASP A 53 -19.10 -7.18 14.87
N LEU A 54 -18.62 -6.18 14.16
CA LEU A 54 -17.31 -5.56 14.37
C LEU A 54 -17.45 -4.09 14.72
N MET A 55 -16.70 -3.66 15.73
CA MET A 55 -16.59 -2.25 16.10
C MET A 55 -15.31 -1.63 15.56
N GLY A 56 -15.36 -0.31 15.30
CA GLY A 56 -14.17 0.45 14.93
C GLY A 56 -13.57 0.06 13.57
N ILE A 57 -14.40 -0.29 12.59
CA ILE A 57 -13.95 -0.59 11.23
C ILE A 57 -13.31 0.66 10.62
N ILE A 58 -12.07 0.55 10.18
CA ILE A 58 -11.31 1.61 9.51
C ILE A 58 -11.08 1.34 8.03
N GLY A 59 -11.30 0.12 7.59
CA GLY A 59 -11.18 -0.23 6.18
C GLY A 59 -11.69 -1.63 5.89
N ALA A 60 -12.12 -1.81 4.65
CA ALA A 60 -12.46 -3.11 4.09
C ALA A 60 -11.89 -3.20 2.68
N ARG A 61 -11.35 -4.36 2.34
CA ARG A 61 -10.76 -4.65 1.03
C ARG A 61 -11.08 -6.07 0.63
N TYR A 62 -11.13 -6.30 -0.65
CA TYR A 62 -11.27 -7.65 -1.16
C TYR A 62 -10.25 -7.92 -2.25
N CYS A 63 -9.85 -9.16 -2.35
CA CYS A 63 -9.07 -9.70 -3.43
C CYS A 63 -9.62 -11.08 -3.75
N ASP A 64 -10.15 -11.26 -4.96
CA ASP A 64 -10.84 -12.48 -5.37
C ASP A 64 -11.94 -12.89 -4.38
N SER A 65 -11.83 -14.03 -3.72
CA SER A 65 -12.80 -14.53 -2.74
C SER A 65 -12.57 -14.10 -1.29
N LEU A 66 -11.45 -13.42 -1.01
CA LEU A 66 -11.10 -12.99 0.33
C LEU A 66 -11.54 -11.55 0.61
N LEU A 67 -12.34 -11.35 1.65
CA LEU A 67 -12.65 -10.05 2.24
C LEU A 67 -11.80 -9.85 3.49
N VAL A 68 -11.07 -8.74 3.51
CA VAL A 68 -10.21 -8.33 4.62
C VAL A 68 -10.80 -7.08 5.25
N VAL A 69 -11.14 -7.15 6.52
CA VAL A 69 -11.66 -6.02 7.31
C VAL A 69 -10.63 -5.65 8.36
N THR A 70 -10.36 -4.37 8.49
CA THR A 70 -9.42 -3.83 9.46
C THR A 70 -10.13 -2.96 10.48
N THR A 71 -9.76 -3.11 11.74
CA THR A 71 -10.37 -2.41 12.85
C THR A 71 -9.32 -1.69 13.70
N LEU A 72 -9.77 -0.67 14.46
CA LEU A 72 -9.00 -0.06 15.55
C LEU A 72 -9.89 -0.06 16.80
N GLY A 73 -9.30 -0.43 17.93
CA GLY A 73 -10.01 -0.42 19.21
C GLY A 73 -10.66 -1.74 19.61
N THR A 74 -10.47 -2.80 18.83
CA THR A 74 -10.81 -4.19 19.15
C THR A 74 -9.57 -4.98 19.55
N ASP A 75 -9.78 -6.16 20.15
CA ASP A 75 -8.65 -7.05 20.51
C ASP A 75 -7.89 -7.58 19.30
N ARG A 76 -8.56 -7.65 18.16
CA ARG A 76 -7.96 -8.06 16.90
C ARG A 76 -8.07 -6.94 15.87
N LEU A 77 -7.03 -6.75 15.07
CA LEU A 77 -6.93 -5.64 14.15
C LEU A 77 -7.24 -6.03 12.69
N LEU A 78 -7.14 -7.31 12.37
CA LEU A 78 -7.34 -7.85 11.03
C LEU A 78 -8.30 -9.02 11.07
N HIS A 79 -9.39 -8.93 10.31
CA HIS A 79 -10.45 -9.93 10.23
C HIS A 79 -10.60 -10.41 8.80
N LEU A 80 -10.59 -11.71 8.60
CA LEU A 80 -10.67 -12.34 7.29
C LEU A 80 -11.98 -13.08 7.14
N TYR A 81 -12.64 -12.86 6.01
CA TYR A 81 -13.92 -13.50 5.66
C TYR A 81 -13.89 -14.03 4.24
N ASP A 82 -14.67 -15.05 3.98
CA ASP A 82 -15.08 -15.37 2.63
C ASP A 82 -15.98 -14.26 2.10
N ARG A 83 -15.70 -13.73 0.93
CA ARG A 83 -16.43 -12.61 0.34
C ARG A 83 -17.89 -12.96 0.00
N HIS A 84 -18.16 -14.20 -0.35
CA HIS A 84 -19.47 -14.62 -0.88
C HIS A 84 -20.44 -15.03 0.23
N CYS A 85 -19.96 -15.86 1.16
CA CYS A 85 -20.81 -16.37 2.26
C CYS A 85 -20.57 -15.65 3.59
N LEU A 86 -19.56 -14.77 3.67
CA LEU A 86 -19.16 -14.02 4.89
C LEU A 86 -18.76 -14.92 6.06
N GLU A 87 -18.36 -16.15 5.75
CA GLU A 87 -17.78 -17.03 6.76
C GLU A 87 -16.44 -16.48 7.25
N ARG A 88 -16.28 -16.40 8.56
CA ARG A 88 -15.05 -15.93 9.20
C ARG A 88 -13.93 -16.95 9.02
N LYS A 89 -12.82 -16.53 8.42
CA LYS A 89 -11.65 -17.37 8.14
C LYS A 89 -10.55 -17.21 9.17
N GLY A 90 -10.49 -16.08 9.86
CA GLY A 90 -9.50 -15.84 10.93
C GLY A 90 -9.43 -14.40 11.38
N ASP A 91 -8.80 -14.22 12.56
CA ASP A 91 -8.53 -12.93 13.16
C ASP A 91 -7.09 -12.86 13.62
N PHE A 92 -6.43 -11.80 13.22
CA PHE A 92 -5.00 -11.68 13.39
C PHE A 92 -4.62 -10.31 13.94
N PHE A 93 -3.42 -10.26 14.48
CA PHE A 93 -2.80 -9.11 15.11
C PHE A 93 -3.56 -8.57 16.31
N THR A 94 -2.82 -8.32 17.35
CA THR A 94 -3.27 -7.56 18.53
C THR A 94 -2.52 -6.23 18.58
N LYS A 95 -2.99 -5.31 19.37
CA LYS A 95 -2.31 -4.04 19.61
C LYS A 95 -1.20 -4.22 20.62
N GLY A 96 0.04 -3.84 20.27
CA GLY A 96 1.17 -3.94 21.17
C GLY A 96 2.52 -3.85 20.45
N ARG A 97 3.59 -4.22 21.17
CA ARG A 97 4.98 -4.19 20.70
C ARG A 97 5.63 -5.57 20.60
N GLY A 98 4.88 -6.61 20.92
CA GLY A 98 5.36 -7.98 20.87
C GLY A 98 5.41 -8.53 19.45
N PRO A 99 5.93 -9.75 19.31
CA PRO A 99 5.82 -10.51 18.06
C PRO A 99 4.35 -10.65 17.66
N LYS A 100 4.02 -10.43 16.40
CA LYS A 100 2.64 -10.49 15.89
C LYS A 100 1.69 -9.43 16.46
N GLU A 101 2.23 -8.38 17.08
CA GLU A 101 1.50 -7.21 17.55
C GLU A 101 1.84 -5.98 16.71
N LEU A 102 0.92 -5.05 16.61
CA LEU A 102 1.06 -3.83 15.83
C LEU A 102 0.75 -2.60 16.68
N LEU A 103 1.54 -1.55 16.52
CA LEU A 103 1.33 -0.27 17.21
C LEU A 103 0.36 0.63 16.46
N PHE A 104 0.64 0.87 15.18
CA PHE A 104 -0.18 1.70 14.33
C PHE A 104 -0.07 1.25 12.86
N PRO A 105 -0.75 0.17 12.49
CA PRO A 105 -0.68 -0.38 11.16
C PRO A 105 -1.39 0.52 10.14
N LEU A 106 -0.68 0.84 9.08
CA LEU A 106 -1.23 1.51 7.91
C LEU A 106 -1.66 0.44 6.89
N PHE A 107 -2.78 -0.21 7.12
CA PHE A 107 -3.29 -1.29 6.29
C PHE A 107 -3.63 -0.89 4.84
N GLY A 108 -3.41 0.39 4.51
CA GLY A 108 -3.68 0.97 3.20
C GLY A 108 -2.85 0.43 2.03
N SER A 109 -1.82 -0.39 2.28
CA SER A 109 -0.75 -0.53 1.29
C SER A 109 -1.03 -1.53 0.18
N SER A 110 -1.19 -2.80 0.44
CA SER A 110 -1.50 -3.76 -0.64
C SER A 110 -2.11 -5.06 -0.13
N LEU A 111 -3.14 -5.48 -0.82
CA LEU A 111 -3.69 -6.83 -0.77
C LEU A 111 -3.63 -7.36 -2.21
N SER A 112 -3.00 -8.49 -2.42
CA SER A 112 -2.81 -9.07 -3.74
C SER A 112 -2.85 -10.59 -3.69
N LEU A 113 -3.22 -11.19 -4.81
CA LEU A 113 -3.00 -12.60 -5.06
C LEU A 113 -1.62 -12.76 -5.70
N ASP A 114 -0.77 -13.57 -5.11
CA ASP A 114 0.51 -13.91 -5.68
C ASP A 114 0.31 -14.91 -6.83
N ASN A 115 0.70 -14.53 -8.03
CA ASN A 115 0.46 -15.33 -9.25
C ASN A 115 1.25 -16.65 -9.28
N GLU A 116 2.37 -16.73 -8.56
CA GLU A 116 3.20 -17.93 -8.56
C GLU A 116 2.67 -18.98 -7.58
N SER A 117 2.34 -18.56 -6.36
CA SER A 117 1.88 -19.46 -5.29
C SER A 117 0.36 -19.57 -5.19
N GLY A 118 -0.39 -18.67 -5.81
CA GLY A 118 -1.84 -18.55 -5.62
C GLY A 118 -2.23 -18.11 -4.20
N SER A 119 -1.29 -17.55 -3.44
CA SER A 119 -1.51 -17.15 -2.05
C SER A 119 -1.95 -15.70 -1.95
N TYR A 120 -2.88 -15.41 -1.04
CA TYR A 120 -3.22 -14.05 -0.68
C TYR A 120 -2.11 -13.44 0.18
N MET A 121 -1.55 -12.35 -0.31
CA MET A 121 -0.48 -11.61 0.36
C MET A 121 -0.97 -10.22 0.75
N MET A 122 -0.65 -9.80 1.96
CA MET A 122 -0.90 -8.45 2.43
C MET A 122 0.40 -7.80 2.90
N ARG A 123 0.63 -6.55 2.48
CA ARG A 123 1.81 -5.77 2.87
C ARG A 123 1.36 -4.43 3.42
N PHE A 124 1.94 -4.03 4.53
CA PHE A 124 1.64 -2.74 5.16
C PHE A 124 2.80 -2.27 6.04
N VAL A 125 2.75 -1.01 6.43
CA VAL A 125 3.72 -0.41 7.35
C VAL A 125 3.10 -0.31 8.74
N ASP A 126 3.81 -0.78 9.76
CA ASP A 126 3.51 -0.44 11.15
C ASP A 126 4.31 0.80 11.54
N ARG A 127 3.65 1.96 11.50
CA ARG A 127 4.27 3.28 11.50
C ARG A 127 5.17 3.54 12.71
N TYR A 128 4.71 3.19 13.91
CA TYR A 128 5.46 3.50 15.14
C TYR A 128 6.53 2.47 15.49
N SER A 129 6.63 1.41 14.74
CA SER A 129 7.70 0.41 14.88
C SER A 129 8.65 0.40 13.68
N ASP A 130 8.44 1.32 12.70
CA ASP A 130 9.23 1.41 11.46
C ASP A 130 9.42 0.06 10.76
N ARG A 131 8.36 -0.77 10.79
CA ARG A 131 8.39 -2.11 10.19
C ARG A 131 7.52 -2.15 8.93
N LEU A 132 8.07 -2.72 7.87
CA LEU A 132 7.28 -3.28 6.78
C LEU A 132 6.91 -4.70 7.14
N VAL A 133 5.62 -4.97 7.15
CA VAL A 133 5.05 -6.28 7.47
C VAL A 133 4.49 -6.89 6.20
N GLU A 134 4.92 -8.08 5.86
CA GLU A 134 4.39 -8.91 4.79
C GLU A 134 3.75 -10.15 5.40
N VAL A 135 2.48 -10.36 5.12
CA VAL A 135 1.69 -11.47 5.67
C VAL A 135 1.23 -12.38 4.55
N ASN A 136 1.46 -13.68 4.70
CA ASN A 136 0.81 -14.69 3.88
C ASN A 136 -0.53 -15.06 4.53
N LEU A 137 -1.61 -14.46 4.03
CA LEU A 137 -2.95 -14.67 4.58
C LEU A 137 -3.46 -16.08 4.34
N SER A 138 -3.13 -16.70 3.19
CA SER A 138 -3.54 -18.08 2.88
C SER A 138 -2.94 -19.07 3.87
N GLU A 139 -1.64 -18.99 4.12
CA GLU A 139 -0.99 -19.85 5.10
C GLU A 139 -1.43 -19.52 6.53
N SER A 140 -1.67 -18.25 6.84
CA SER A 140 -2.16 -17.84 8.16
C SER A 140 -3.53 -18.44 8.47
N ILE A 141 -4.45 -18.47 7.49
CA ILE A 141 -5.76 -19.13 7.62
C ILE A 141 -5.59 -20.63 7.84
N MET A 142 -4.74 -21.27 7.04
CA MET A 142 -4.53 -22.72 7.09
C MET A 142 -3.91 -23.15 8.41
N ASN A 143 -2.93 -22.42 8.88
CA ASN A 143 -2.20 -22.75 10.13
C ASN A 143 -2.94 -22.24 11.39
N LYS A 144 -3.97 -21.43 11.24
CA LYS A 144 -4.65 -20.70 12.32
C LYS A 144 -3.69 -19.85 13.17
N ASP A 145 -2.58 -19.44 12.55
CA ASP A 145 -1.54 -18.62 13.16
C ASP A 145 -0.90 -17.72 12.09
N LEU A 146 -0.35 -16.57 12.53
CA LEU A 146 0.27 -15.61 11.62
C LEU A 146 1.54 -16.16 10.98
N VAL A 147 1.55 -16.14 9.65
CA VAL A 147 2.73 -16.38 8.81
C VAL A 147 3.13 -15.05 8.20
N LEU A 148 4.20 -14.46 8.72
CA LEU A 148 4.64 -13.13 8.33
C LEU A 148 6.16 -13.01 8.20
N LYS A 149 6.58 -11.99 7.46
CA LYS A 149 7.96 -11.50 7.37
C LYS A 149 7.97 -10.03 7.75
N GLU A 150 8.95 -9.65 8.55
CA GLU A 150 9.14 -8.26 8.97
C GLU A 150 10.49 -7.76 8.47
N ARG A 151 10.52 -6.50 8.04
CA ARG A 151 11.74 -5.77 7.71
C ARG A 151 11.73 -4.44 8.46
N GLU A 152 12.72 -4.24 9.28
CA GLU A 152 12.94 -2.96 9.95
C GLU A 152 13.61 -1.98 9.00
N PHE A 153 13.16 -0.74 9.03
CA PHE A 153 13.79 0.36 8.33
C PHE A 153 14.66 1.14 9.32
N LYS A 154 15.95 1.15 9.08
CA LYS A 154 16.92 1.94 9.87
C LYS A 154 16.90 3.42 9.45
N SER A 155 15.79 4.04 9.30
CA SER A 155 15.78 5.48 9.01
C SER A 155 15.07 6.18 10.15
N GLY A 156 15.69 7.17 10.75
CA GLY A 156 15.01 8.08 11.69
C GLY A 156 13.94 8.95 11.04
N GLU A 157 13.36 8.50 9.93
CA GLU A 157 12.32 9.15 9.16
C GLU A 157 11.05 8.34 9.25
N GLU A 158 9.95 8.99 9.61
CA GLU A 158 8.64 8.36 9.67
C GLU A 158 8.18 7.85 8.30
N LEU A 159 7.96 6.54 8.20
CA LEU A 159 7.37 5.94 7.02
C LEU A 159 5.86 6.20 7.00
N PHE A 160 5.36 6.74 5.90
CA PHE A 160 3.94 6.97 5.73
C PHE A 160 3.26 5.84 4.95
N THR A 161 3.91 5.33 3.93
CA THR A 161 3.42 4.19 3.15
C THR A 161 4.56 3.51 2.42
N ALA A 162 4.40 2.23 2.15
CA ALA A 162 5.29 1.47 1.29
C ALA A 162 4.45 0.65 0.30
N LEU A 163 4.74 0.81 -1.00
CA LEU A 163 4.14 0.05 -2.08
C LEU A 163 5.23 -0.87 -2.65
N PRO A 164 5.08 -2.17 -2.55
CA PRO A 164 6.04 -3.09 -3.17
C PRO A 164 5.98 -2.96 -4.69
N LEU A 165 7.15 -2.87 -5.30
CA LEU A 165 7.32 -2.88 -6.77
C LEU A 165 7.62 -4.30 -7.25
N ASP A 166 8.49 -5.01 -6.51
CA ASP A 166 8.85 -6.41 -6.74
C ASP A 166 9.32 -7.06 -5.42
N GLY A 167 9.81 -8.29 -5.49
CA GLY A 167 10.26 -9.04 -4.30
C GLY A 167 11.40 -8.39 -3.51
N SER A 168 12.11 -7.40 -4.07
CA SER A 168 13.28 -6.75 -3.45
C SER A 168 13.13 -5.25 -3.27
N ARG A 169 12.26 -4.60 -4.04
CA ARG A 169 12.11 -3.14 -4.10
C ARG A 169 10.72 -2.71 -3.66
N CYS A 170 10.65 -1.59 -2.98
CA CYS A 170 9.39 -0.92 -2.66
C CYS A 170 9.52 0.59 -2.88
N PHE A 171 8.41 1.20 -3.31
CA PHE A 171 8.27 2.65 -3.27
C PHE A 171 7.86 3.06 -1.85
N VAL A 172 8.59 4.01 -1.27
CA VAL A 172 8.36 4.48 0.09
C VAL A 172 8.03 5.96 0.06
N LYS A 173 6.90 6.35 0.62
CA LYS A 173 6.58 7.74 0.91
C LYS A 173 6.99 8.04 2.34
N ARG A 174 7.89 9.02 2.50
CA ARG A 174 8.35 9.53 3.79
C ARG A 174 7.72 10.86 4.10
N MET A 175 7.48 11.14 5.36
CA MET A 175 7.18 12.49 5.82
C MET A 175 8.51 13.18 6.18
N VAL A 176 8.87 14.19 5.40
CA VAL A 176 9.97 15.09 5.79
C VAL A 176 9.34 16.15 6.67
N GLN A 177 9.68 16.17 7.95
CA GLN A 177 9.37 17.31 8.79
C GLN A 177 10.32 18.45 8.36
N ASN A 178 9.77 19.40 7.63
CA ASN A 178 10.47 20.66 7.42
C ASN A 178 10.51 21.38 8.79
N GLY A 179 11.69 21.39 9.40
CA GLY A 179 11.98 22.16 10.60
C GLY A 179 11.99 23.67 10.33
#